data_a404308ebbe5702588e57c1866d60ed2
#
_entry.id   a404308ebbe5702588e57c1866d60ed2
#
_cell.length_a   1.000
_cell.length_b   1.000
_cell.length_c   1.000
_cell.angle_alpha   90.00
_cell.angle_beta   90.00
_cell.angle_gamma   90.00
#
_symmetry.space_group_name_H-M   'P 1'
#
loop_
_entity.id
_entity.type
_entity.pdbx_description
1 polymer ?
#
loop_
_entity_poly.entity_id
_entity_poly.type
_entity_poly.pdbx_seq_one_letter_code
_entity_poly.pdbx_strand_id
1 'polypeptide(L)'
;MAYRVQIARDADQLDLIRDLRVNAPHADFGDLADGTYFVRIAAVDSNGLEGLPQVYGFERRQLGLNASAGPRAGSRDYEFRWFVSRSTVETRFRFVLATTADLRHPLVDKTDLTGGQIVVSDLPGGVYYWTIVAEQFENGRFYEKSSAVRSFTLAR
;
A
#
# COMPACT_ATOMS: atom_id res chain seq x y z
N MET A 1 17.99 20.17 -12.36
CA MET A 1 17.51 20.57 -11.02
C MET A 1 17.49 19.35 -10.12
N ALA A 2 17.94 19.50 -8.91
CA ALA A 2 17.90 18.43 -7.92
C ALA A 2 16.96 18.83 -6.78
N TYR A 3 16.60 17.85 -5.97
CA TYR A 3 15.78 18.06 -4.77
C TYR A 3 16.49 17.41 -3.59
N ARG A 4 16.46 18.11 -2.46
CA ARG A 4 16.89 17.54 -1.19
C ARG A 4 15.65 17.16 -0.40
N VAL A 5 15.58 15.89 0.01
CA VAL A 5 14.44 15.34 0.74
C VAL A 5 14.94 14.78 2.05
N GLN A 6 14.41 15.30 3.13
CA GLN A 6 14.77 14.87 4.49
C GLN A 6 13.54 14.38 5.22
N ILE A 7 13.66 13.26 5.93
CA ILE A 7 12.60 12.75 6.80
C ILE A 7 13.10 12.76 8.23
N ALA A 8 12.31 13.32 9.12
CA ALA A 8 12.57 13.38 10.54
C ALA A 8 11.34 13.00 11.36
N ARG A 9 11.52 12.69 12.62
CA ARG A 9 10.43 12.41 13.56
C ARG A 9 9.80 13.66 14.15
N ASP A 10 10.46 14.80 13.98
CA ASP A 10 9.99 16.08 14.50
C ASP A 10 9.92 17.14 13.40
N ALA A 11 9.06 18.14 13.60
CA ALA A 11 8.84 19.20 12.61
C ALA A 11 10.08 20.09 12.41
N ASP A 12 10.95 20.20 13.41
CA ASP A 12 12.15 21.00 13.37
C ASP A 12 13.33 20.28 12.72
N GLN A 13 13.16 19.05 12.25
CA GLN A 13 14.18 18.23 11.58
C GLN A 13 15.43 17.95 12.43
N LEU A 14 15.26 17.85 13.73
CA LEU A 14 16.35 17.56 14.66
C LEU A 14 16.64 16.06 14.77
N ASP A 15 15.61 15.23 14.71
CA ASP A 15 15.75 13.78 14.73
C ASP A 15 15.62 13.23 13.29
N LEU A 16 16.68 13.43 12.52
CA LEU A 16 16.70 13.10 11.10
C LEU A 16 16.89 11.60 10.89
N ILE A 17 16.00 10.99 10.11
CA ILE A 17 16.04 9.56 9.81
C ILE A 17 16.63 9.29 8.43
N ARG A 18 16.28 10.11 7.44
CA ARG A 18 16.72 10.00 6.06
C ARG A 18 17.07 11.37 5.51
N ASP A 19 18.13 11.41 4.70
CA ASP A 19 18.54 12.61 3.98
C ASP A 19 18.99 12.17 2.60
N LEU A 20 18.20 12.52 1.59
CA LEU A 20 18.41 12.10 0.21
C LEU A 20 18.49 13.30 -0.72
N ARG A 21 19.33 13.16 -1.74
CA ARG A 21 19.38 14.09 -2.86
C ARG A 21 18.96 13.32 -4.11
N VAL A 22 17.92 13.81 -4.77
CA VAL A 22 17.35 13.15 -5.94
C VAL A 22 17.26 14.12 -7.12
N ASN A 23 17.34 13.58 -8.33
CA ASN A 23 17.30 14.38 -9.56
C ASN A 23 15.92 14.35 -10.24
N ALA A 24 14.96 13.72 -9.61
CA ALA A 24 13.60 13.59 -10.11
C ALA A 24 12.60 14.04 -9.04
N PRO A 25 11.37 14.42 -9.41
CA PRO A 25 10.38 14.89 -8.46
C PRO A 25 9.69 13.76 -7.68
N HIS A 26 10.44 12.70 -7.38
CA HIS A 26 9.97 11.60 -6.54
C HIS A 26 11.15 10.98 -5.79
N ALA A 27 10.86 10.38 -4.64
CA ALA A 27 11.84 9.68 -3.84
C ALA A 27 11.19 8.48 -3.15
N ASP A 28 11.95 7.39 -3.03
CA ASP A 28 11.54 6.19 -2.30
C ASP A 28 12.42 6.08 -1.06
N PHE A 29 11.80 5.94 0.10
CA PHE A 29 12.50 5.88 1.39
C PHE A 29 12.63 4.46 1.94
N GLY A 30 12.12 3.46 1.23
CA GLY A 30 12.11 2.09 1.71
C GLY A 30 11.18 1.92 2.91
N ASP A 31 11.53 1.00 3.80
CA ASP A 31 10.69 0.66 4.94
C ASP A 31 10.89 1.64 6.08
N LEU A 32 9.81 2.31 6.46
CA LEU A 32 9.75 3.13 7.67
C LEU A 32 8.88 2.41 8.71
N ALA A 33 9.31 2.44 9.97
CA ALA A 33 8.49 1.95 11.08
C ALA A 33 7.23 2.80 11.24
N ASP A 34 6.22 2.26 11.91
CA ASP A 34 5.01 3.03 12.20
C ASP A 34 5.34 4.25 13.05
N GLY A 35 4.66 5.33 12.80
CA GLY A 35 4.84 6.57 13.54
C GLY A 35 4.53 7.80 12.72
N THR A 36 4.74 8.95 13.34
CA THR A 36 4.57 10.24 12.68
C THR A 36 5.91 10.75 12.19
N TYR A 37 5.92 11.26 10.96
CA TYR A 37 7.11 11.74 10.30
C TYR A 37 6.87 13.09 9.66
N PHE A 38 7.95 13.84 9.46
CA PHE A 38 7.92 15.11 8.78
C PHE A 38 8.90 15.07 7.61
N VAL A 39 8.42 15.41 6.43
CA VAL A 39 9.22 15.47 5.20
C VAL A 39 9.53 16.91 4.89
N ARG A 40 10.81 17.24 4.74
CA ARG A 40 11.27 18.52 4.27
C ARG A 40 11.78 18.38 2.85
N ILE A 41 11.25 19.15 1.92
CA ILE A 41 11.64 19.13 0.51
C ILE A 41 12.13 20.51 0.12
N ALA A 42 13.32 20.58 -0.48
CA ALA A 42 13.87 21.79 -1.03
C ALA A 42 14.41 21.53 -2.44
N ALA A 43 14.19 22.46 -3.36
CA ALA A 43 14.82 22.44 -4.67
C ALA A 43 16.27 22.91 -4.55
N VAL A 44 17.17 22.29 -5.31
CA VAL A 44 18.58 22.63 -5.34
C VAL A 44 18.93 23.05 -6.76
N ASP A 45 19.48 24.25 -6.94
CA ASP A 45 19.87 24.76 -8.25
C ASP A 45 21.21 24.18 -8.73
N SER A 46 21.64 24.56 -9.93
CA SER A 46 22.88 24.07 -10.52
C SER A 46 24.14 24.52 -9.76
N ASN A 47 24.04 25.53 -8.92
CA ASN A 47 25.12 26.02 -8.06
C ASN A 47 25.13 25.39 -6.67
N GLY A 48 24.20 24.48 -6.39
CA GLY A 48 24.09 23.83 -5.12
C GLY A 48 23.30 24.62 -4.05
N LEU A 49 22.64 25.70 -4.45
CA LEU A 49 21.85 26.52 -3.53
C LEU A 49 20.46 25.92 -3.36
N GLU A 50 20.05 25.74 -2.11
CA GLU A 50 18.71 25.31 -1.78
C GLU A 50 17.72 26.47 -1.77
N GLY A 51 16.56 26.25 -2.37
CA GLY A 51 15.43 27.16 -2.27
C GLY A 51 14.71 27.03 -0.93
N LEU A 52 13.56 27.70 -0.80
CA LEU A 52 12.74 27.64 0.38
C LEU A 52 12.17 26.22 0.55
N PRO A 53 12.36 25.59 1.71
CA PRO A 53 11.84 24.26 1.93
C PRO A 53 10.35 24.26 2.24
N GLN A 54 9.71 23.14 1.89
CA GLN A 54 8.35 22.85 2.32
C GLN A 54 8.38 21.66 3.26
N VAL A 55 7.59 21.71 4.33
CA VAL A 55 7.53 20.65 5.33
C VAL A 55 6.11 20.10 5.39
N TYR A 56 6.00 18.76 5.29
CA TYR A 56 4.73 18.05 5.36
C TYR A 56 4.80 17.01 6.47
N GLY A 57 3.74 16.92 7.26
CA GLY A 57 3.58 15.81 8.21
C GLY A 57 2.84 14.64 7.57
N PHE A 58 3.28 13.43 7.85
CA PHE A 58 2.53 12.24 7.50
C PHE A 58 2.66 11.19 8.62
N GLU A 59 1.70 10.29 8.65
CA GLU A 59 1.68 9.21 9.62
C GLU A 59 1.71 7.87 8.90
N ARG A 60 2.62 6.98 9.32
CA ARG A 60 2.63 5.60 8.89
C ARG A 60 1.99 4.75 9.97
N ARG A 61 0.94 4.03 9.58
CA ARG A 61 0.14 3.23 10.51
C ARG A 61 0.10 1.80 10.03
N GLN A 62 0.38 0.87 10.93
CA GLN A 62 0.20 -0.53 10.63
C GLN A 62 -1.28 -0.88 10.74
N LEU A 63 -1.84 -1.31 9.62
CA LEU A 63 -3.15 -1.93 9.60
C LEU A 63 -2.94 -3.42 9.80
N GLY A 64 -3.58 -4.00 10.80
CA GLY A 64 -3.52 -5.44 11.04
C GLY A 64 -4.33 -6.21 10.01
N LEU A 65 -3.89 -6.22 8.76
CA LEU A 65 -4.58 -6.85 7.65
C LEU A 65 -4.31 -8.34 7.61
N ASN A 66 -5.38 -9.13 7.69
CA ASN A 66 -5.33 -10.58 7.59
C ASN A 66 -6.14 -11.03 6.38
N ALA A 67 -5.61 -11.96 5.62
CA ALA A 67 -6.27 -12.46 4.41
C ALA A 67 -6.08 -13.96 4.27
N SER A 68 -7.10 -14.62 3.73
CA SER A 68 -7.07 -16.05 3.45
C SER A 68 -7.91 -16.36 2.22
N ALA A 69 -7.66 -17.51 1.60
CA ALA A 69 -8.41 -17.97 0.43
C ALA A 69 -8.50 -19.48 0.41
N GLY A 70 -9.56 -20.00 -0.17
CA GLY A 70 -9.74 -21.43 -0.32
C GLY A 70 -10.94 -21.80 -1.18
N PRO A 71 -10.97 -23.04 -1.68
CA PRO A 71 -12.10 -23.52 -2.44
C PRO A 71 -13.31 -23.71 -1.54
N ARG A 72 -14.49 -23.45 -2.08
CA ARG A 72 -15.75 -23.72 -1.41
C ARG A 72 -16.18 -25.16 -1.67
N ALA A 73 -16.39 -25.90 -0.60
CA ALA A 73 -16.73 -27.31 -0.71
C ALA A 73 -18.02 -27.53 -1.53
N GLY A 74 -17.97 -28.51 -2.44
CA GLY A 74 -19.12 -28.89 -3.26
C GLY A 74 -19.48 -27.93 -4.38
N SER A 75 -18.58 -27.00 -4.71
CA SER A 75 -18.81 -26.00 -5.78
C SER A 75 -17.53 -25.75 -6.55
N ARG A 76 -17.65 -24.95 -7.63
CA ARG A 76 -16.50 -24.45 -8.39
C ARG A 76 -16.11 -23.05 -7.97
N ASP A 77 -16.53 -22.63 -6.78
CA ASP A 77 -16.26 -21.30 -6.24
C ASP A 77 -14.95 -21.30 -5.46
N TYR A 78 -14.22 -20.21 -5.59
CA TYR A 78 -13.05 -19.92 -4.78
C TYR A 78 -13.34 -18.69 -3.96
N GLU A 79 -13.18 -18.79 -2.63
CA GLU A 79 -13.56 -17.74 -1.69
C GLU A 79 -12.32 -17.06 -1.11
N PHE A 80 -12.35 -15.73 -1.11
CA PHE A 80 -11.32 -14.88 -0.55
C PHE A 80 -11.92 -14.12 0.63
N ARG A 81 -11.23 -14.14 1.76
CA ARG A 81 -11.65 -13.47 2.99
C ARG A 81 -10.53 -12.61 3.53
N TRP A 82 -10.91 -11.50 4.15
CA TRP A 82 -9.96 -10.60 4.78
C TRP A 82 -10.63 -9.83 5.91
N PHE A 83 -9.81 -9.36 6.86
CA PHE A 83 -10.27 -8.44 7.88
C PHE A 83 -9.10 -7.59 8.36
N VAL A 84 -9.42 -6.43 8.94
CA VAL A 84 -8.46 -5.52 9.56
C VAL A 84 -8.70 -5.54 11.06
N SER A 85 -7.67 -5.93 11.80
CA SER A 85 -7.69 -5.87 13.25
C SER A 85 -7.28 -4.49 13.75
N ARG A 86 -7.74 -4.11 14.96
CA ARG A 86 -7.37 -2.87 15.63
C ARG A 86 -7.75 -1.60 14.89
N SER A 87 -8.79 -1.64 14.09
CA SER A 87 -9.27 -0.44 13.42
C SER A 87 -10.65 -0.05 13.94
N THR A 88 -10.80 1.23 14.28
CA THR A 88 -12.10 1.85 14.59
C THR A 88 -12.58 2.72 13.43
N VAL A 89 -11.80 2.82 12.36
CA VAL A 89 -12.05 3.67 11.21
C VAL A 89 -12.65 2.83 10.10
N GLU A 90 -13.58 3.42 9.35
CA GLU A 90 -14.15 2.78 8.16
C GLU A 90 -13.04 2.46 7.17
N THR A 91 -13.01 1.21 6.71
CA THR A 91 -12.01 0.71 5.79
C THR A 91 -12.67 0.27 4.51
N ARG A 92 -12.10 0.67 3.38
CA ARG A 92 -12.45 0.19 2.05
C ARG A 92 -11.36 -0.76 1.59
N PHE A 93 -11.73 -1.70 0.74
CA PHE A 93 -10.78 -2.70 0.25
C PHE A 93 -10.77 -2.74 -1.27
N ARG A 94 -9.62 -3.04 -1.80
CA ARG A 94 -9.43 -3.37 -3.21
C ARG A 94 -8.94 -4.80 -3.31
N PHE A 95 -9.59 -5.59 -4.16
CA PHE A 95 -9.20 -6.97 -4.44
C PHE A 95 -8.70 -7.08 -5.87
N VAL A 96 -7.53 -7.69 -6.04
CA VAL A 96 -6.93 -7.90 -7.36
C VAL A 96 -6.55 -9.36 -7.50
N LEU A 97 -6.98 -9.99 -8.61
CA LEU A 97 -6.68 -11.38 -8.97
C LEU A 97 -6.14 -11.40 -10.39
N ALA A 98 -5.01 -12.05 -10.60
CA ALA A 98 -4.37 -12.14 -11.90
C ALA A 98 -3.69 -13.50 -12.09
N THR A 99 -3.21 -13.75 -13.30
CA THR A 99 -2.45 -14.96 -13.65
C THR A 99 -0.94 -14.75 -13.62
N THR A 100 -0.49 -13.53 -13.31
CA THR A 100 0.93 -13.19 -13.19
C THR A 100 1.23 -12.57 -11.84
N ALA A 101 2.43 -12.78 -11.32
CA ALA A 101 2.84 -12.31 -9.99
C ALA A 101 2.90 -10.79 -9.88
N ASP A 102 3.07 -10.08 -10.99
CA ASP A 102 3.08 -8.61 -11.04
C ASP A 102 1.67 -8.01 -11.07
N LEU A 103 0.64 -8.86 -11.11
CA LEU A 103 -0.77 -8.48 -11.15
C LEU A 103 -1.14 -7.60 -12.35
N ARG A 104 -0.38 -7.68 -13.43
CA ARG A 104 -0.72 -7.00 -14.68
C ARG A 104 -1.89 -7.70 -15.36
N HIS A 105 -2.74 -6.92 -16.00
CA HIS A 105 -3.93 -7.42 -16.69
C HIS A 105 -4.79 -8.30 -15.78
N PRO A 106 -5.27 -7.77 -14.64
CA PRO A 106 -6.00 -8.58 -13.68
C PRO A 106 -7.30 -9.14 -14.27
N LEU A 107 -7.63 -10.36 -13.86
CA LEU A 107 -8.92 -10.99 -14.17
C LEU A 107 -10.05 -10.35 -13.37
N VAL A 108 -9.75 -9.97 -12.12
CA VAL A 108 -10.66 -9.29 -11.22
C VAL A 108 -9.92 -8.14 -10.56
N ASP A 109 -10.53 -6.95 -10.60
CA ASP A 109 -10.06 -5.77 -9.90
C ASP A 109 -11.28 -5.04 -9.37
N LYS A 110 -11.55 -5.22 -8.08
CA LYS A 110 -12.70 -4.62 -7.41
C LYS A 110 -12.23 -3.60 -6.39
N THR A 111 -12.76 -2.40 -6.47
CA THR A 111 -12.45 -1.28 -5.58
C THR A 111 -13.64 -0.95 -4.69
N ASP A 112 -13.39 -0.16 -3.66
CA ASP A 112 -14.42 0.35 -2.73
C ASP A 112 -15.26 -0.74 -2.06
N LEU A 113 -14.66 -1.90 -1.79
CA LEU A 113 -15.33 -2.99 -1.11
C LEU A 113 -15.45 -2.68 0.37
N THR A 114 -16.65 -2.88 0.93
CA THR A 114 -16.92 -2.66 2.35
C THR A 114 -17.00 -3.96 3.15
N GLY A 115 -17.23 -5.09 2.48
CA GLY A 115 -17.25 -6.40 3.12
C GLY A 115 -15.88 -7.04 3.22
N GLY A 116 -15.80 -8.15 3.92
CA GLY A 116 -14.58 -8.93 4.12
C GLY A 116 -14.50 -10.20 3.29
N GLN A 117 -15.21 -10.27 2.16
CA GLN A 117 -15.31 -11.50 1.39
C GLN A 117 -15.63 -11.20 -0.07
N ILE A 118 -15.06 -12.01 -0.96
CA ILE A 118 -15.44 -12.07 -2.36
C ILE A 118 -15.35 -13.53 -2.83
N VAL A 119 -16.26 -13.92 -3.70
CA VAL A 119 -16.30 -15.26 -4.29
C VAL A 119 -16.11 -15.15 -5.80
N VAL A 120 -15.19 -15.91 -6.36
CA VAL A 120 -14.97 -15.98 -7.80
C VAL A 120 -15.31 -17.39 -8.26
N SER A 121 -16.22 -17.48 -9.22
CA SER A 121 -16.74 -18.77 -9.71
C SER A 121 -16.05 -19.18 -11.00
N ASP A 122 -15.97 -20.50 -11.21
CA ASP A 122 -15.58 -21.11 -12.49
C ASP A 122 -14.21 -20.68 -13.02
N LEU A 123 -13.23 -20.49 -12.13
CA LEU A 123 -11.85 -20.25 -12.56
C LEU A 123 -11.29 -21.51 -13.25
N PRO A 124 -10.68 -21.38 -14.43
CA PRO A 124 -9.98 -22.48 -15.09
C PRO A 124 -8.83 -23.01 -14.25
N GLY A 125 -8.36 -24.21 -14.55
CA GLY A 125 -7.14 -24.74 -13.95
C GLY A 125 -5.94 -23.85 -14.27
N GLY A 126 -5.04 -23.67 -13.30
CA GLY A 126 -3.84 -22.84 -13.47
C GLY A 126 -3.36 -22.24 -12.16
N VAL A 127 -2.38 -21.37 -12.28
CA VAL A 127 -1.78 -20.65 -11.16
C VAL A 127 -2.33 -19.23 -11.13
N TYR A 128 -2.71 -18.78 -9.95
CA TYR A 128 -3.29 -17.46 -9.75
C TYR A 128 -2.55 -16.70 -8.67
N TYR A 129 -2.54 -15.38 -8.78
CA TYR A 129 -1.93 -14.45 -7.83
C TYR A 129 -2.97 -13.42 -7.40
N TRP A 130 -2.99 -13.08 -6.11
CA TRP A 130 -3.97 -12.13 -5.60
C TRP A 130 -3.42 -11.31 -4.45
N THR A 131 -4.03 -10.17 -4.24
CA THR A 131 -3.73 -9.28 -3.11
C THR A 131 -4.97 -8.54 -2.67
N ILE A 132 -4.97 -8.12 -1.42
CA ILE A 132 -5.96 -7.20 -0.84
C ILE A 132 -5.24 -5.94 -0.43
N VAL A 133 -5.83 -4.80 -0.74
CA VAL A 133 -5.38 -3.48 -0.30
C VAL A 133 -6.45 -2.91 0.62
N ALA A 134 -6.08 -2.61 1.85
CA ALA A 134 -6.94 -1.93 2.80
C ALA A 134 -6.67 -0.43 2.72
N GLU A 135 -7.73 0.37 2.58
CA GLU A 135 -7.65 1.81 2.41
C GLU A 135 -8.49 2.49 3.49
N GLN A 136 -7.90 3.43 4.21
CA GLN A 136 -8.55 4.22 5.23
C GLN A 136 -8.34 5.70 4.97
N PHE A 137 -9.37 6.50 5.19
CA PHE A 137 -9.29 7.95 5.11
C PHE A 137 -9.79 8.54 6.42
N GLU A 138 -8.93 9.28 7.11
CA GLU A 138 -9.24 9.84 8.41
C GLU A 138 -8.56 11.20 8.57
N ASN A 139 -9.32 12.21 9.02
CA ASN A 139 -8.80 13.55 9.29
C ASN A 139 -8.04 14.17 8.11
N GLY A 140 -8.52 13.92 6.88
CA GLY A 140 -7.87 14.43 5.67
C GLY A 140 -6.61 13.66 5.26
N ARG A 141 -6.31 12.54 5.90
CA ARG A 141 -5.15 11.70 5.60
C ARG A 141 -5.59 10.36 5.06
N PHE A 142 -4.85 9.87 4.09
CA PHE A 142 -5.08 8.57 3.45
C PHE A 142 -4.05 7.55 3.96
N TYR A 143 -4.53 6.38 4.35
CA TYR A 143 -3.70 5.27 4.80
C TYR A 143 -3.98 4.06 3.94
N GLU A 144 -2.93 3.37 3.54
CA GLU A 144 -3.04 2.18 2.69
C GLU A 144 -2.11 1.08 3.19
N LYS A 145 -2.62 -0.15 3.19
CA LYS A 145 -1.83 -1.33 3.48
C LYS A 145 -2.20 -2.45 2.53
N SER A 146 -1.22 -2.99 1.83
CA SER A 146 -1.40 -4.15 0.97
C SER A 146 -1.00 -5.42 1.70
N SER A 147 -1.72 -6.51 1.46
CA SER A 147 -1.21 -7.83 1.79
C SER A 147 -0.04 -8.18 0.86
N ALA A 148 0.79 -9.13 1.26
CA ALA A 148 1.73 -9.73 0.32
C ALA A 148 0.96 -10.37 -0.83
N VAL A 149 1.53 -10.38 -2.03
CA VAL A 149 0.94 -11.12 -3.16
C VAL A 149 1.02 -12.61 -2.84
N ARG A 150 -0.12 -13.28 -2.89
CA ARG A 150 -0.26 -14.69 -2.60
C ARG A 150 -0.61 -15.45 -3.86
N SER A 151 -0.29 -16.74 -3.90
CA SER A 151 -0.60 -17.58 -5.04
C SER A 151 -1.34 -18.84 -4.62
N PHE A 152 -2.11 -19.38 -5.55
CA PHE A 152 -2.72 -20.70 -5.43
C PHE A 152 -2.78 -21.37 -6.80
N THR A 153 -2.90 -22.70 -6.77
CA THR A 153 -2.98 -23.50 -7.99
C THR A 153 -4.29 -24.28 -7.99
N LEU A 154 -5.00 -24.22 -9.10
CA LEU A 154 -6.18 -25.05 -9.33
C LEU A 154 -5.87 -26.17 -10.29
N ALA A 155 -6.08 -27.38 -9.85
CA ALA A 155 -5.95 -28.59 -10.67
C ALA A 155 -7.30 -28.96 -11.26
N ARG A 156 -7.58 -28.50 -12.48
CA ARG A 156 -8.84 -28.79 -13.17
C ARG A 156 -8.62 -29.29 -14.58
#